data_97e0e7f969bf0527c6c72ec279a43b05
#
_entry.id   97e0e7f969bf0527c6c72ec279a43b05
#
_cell.length_a   1.000
_cell.length_b   1.000
_cell.length_c   1.000
_cell.angle_alpha   90.00
_cell.angle_beta   90.00
_cell.angle_gamma   90.00
#
_symmetry.space_group_name_H-M   'P 1'
#
loop_
_entity.id
_entity.type
_entity.pdbx_description
1 polymer ?
#
loop_
_entity_poly.entity_id
_entity_poly.type
_entity_poly.pdbx_seq_one_letter_code
_entity_poly.pdbx_strand_id
1 'polypeptide(L)'
;MSSSQGQFLPADILSEVKLRFHQVDHDHTGRKRLYFDNAGGAFRLKSVLERMADLDAIPDNIERTHTVARYLQDIQAAGEADFHCLLNAQGGSVYTAQTASAIMFDMVRTIAENVAGSNMVTTTLEHPSSFDAMSIYAQRTGKALRVAQSNPDTGGIDVDELVGLIDHDTCLLNVIYASNISGAKLDLEAIVQKARAIKPDLYILVDAVQHAPHGLIDLQRTPVDGINIAPYKFFGPRGSGMAWLSERAAVLPHHKLHGKPAGAWGLGSGVPWQFAALTEIVSYVCWLGGKFTDSQDRRALFESGMNQIELHERALLSRLLNGEGALKGLRQIPKVTVYLDHPDLSKRDLIIMIGIGDLDFSRAVLEYERRGVIVYERVASSIYSKRMLDSFKLKGGVRVSPLHVHTPEDMDAFLRITAEIAEAL
;
A
#
# COMPACT_ATOMS: atom_id res chain seq x y z
N MET A 1 28.14 -8.42 1.92
CA MET A 1 27.38 -8.68 3.15
C MET A 1 25.92 -8.41 2.88
N SER A 2 25.12 -9.27 3.32
CA SER A 2 23.84 -9.73 2.81
C SER A 2 22.77 -8.65 2.66
N SER A 3 22.25 -8.47 1.44
CA SER A 3 21.03 -7.75 1.09
C SER A 3 19.77 -8.20 1.86
N SER A 4 19.88 -9.28 2.64
CA SER A 4 18.80 -9.86 3.43
C SER A 4 18.39 -9.01 4.65
N GLN A 5 19.32 -8.22 5.22
CA GLN A 5 19.06 -7.37 6.39
C GLN A 5 18.75 -5.91 6.06
N GLY A 6 18.83 -5.54 4.78
CA GLY A 6 18.67 -4.16 4.33
C GLY A 6 19.93 -3.29 4.49
N GLN A 7 19.79 -2.02 4.17
CA GLN A 7 20.86 -1.02 4.26
C GLN A 7 20.24 0.34 4.61
N PHE A 8 20.78 0.99 5.63
CA PHE A 8 20.33 2.34 5.98
C PHE A 8 20.70 3.36 4.91
N LEU A 9 19.82 4.32 4.69
CA LEU A 9 20.16 5.53 3.94
C LEU A 9 21.29 6.28 4.65
N PRO A 10 22.23 6.92 3.90
CA PRO A 10 23.19 7.85 4.48
C PRO A 10 22.50 8.94 5.31
N ALA A 11 23.12 9.34 6.41
CA ALA A 11 22.50 10.26 7.38
C ALA A 11 22.17 11.65 6.79
N ASP A 12 23.01 12.14 5.88
CA ASP A 12 22.79 13.39 5.13
C ASP A 12 21.56 13.28 4.21
N ILE A 13 21.45 12.19 3.45
CA ILE A 13 20.29 11.94 2.58
C ILE A 13 19.01 11.79 3.43
N LEU A 14 19.07 11.05 4.55
CA LEU A 14 17.92 10.88 5.43
C LEU A 14 17.45 12.20 6.03
N SER A 15 18.38 13.11 6.34
CA SER A 15 18.06 14.47 6.78
C SER A 15 17.34 15.28 5.68
N GLU A 16 17.81 15.18 4.42
CA GLU A 16 17.13 15.79 3.27
C GLU A 16 15.74 15.18 3.04
N VAL A 17 15.57 13.85 3.24
CA VAL A 17 14.28 13.16 3.17
C VAL A 17 13.31 13.75 4.21
N LYS A 18 13.69 13.80 5.48
CA LYS A 18 12.83 14.34 6.57
C LYS A 18 12.35 15.75 6.26
N LEU A 19 13.22 16.63 5.72
CA LEU A 19 12.88 18.03 5.41
C LEU A 19 11.78 18.16 4.33
N ARG A 20 11.55 17.14 3.51
CA ARG A 20 10.52 17.16 2.45
C ARG A 20 9.12 16.82 2.95
N PHE A 21 8.99 16.29 4.16
CA PHE A 21 7.72 15.89 4.72
C PHE A 21 7.21 16.84 5.79
N HIS A 22 5.89 16.88 5.95
CA HIS A 22 5.23 17.60 7.03
C HIS A 22 5.22 16.78 8.32
N GLN A 23 5.45 17.43 9.45
CA GLN A 23 5.13 16.92 10.79
C GLN A 23 5.79 15.56 11.13
N VAL A 24 7.03 15.31 10.70
CA VAL A 24 7.71 14.04 10.95
C VAL A 24 7.99 13.84 12.43
N ASP A 25 8.71 14.80 13.05
CA ASP A 25 9.16 14.71 14.44
C ASP A 25 8.21 15.39 15.45
N HIS A 26 7.25 16.20 14.96
CA HIS A 26 6.31 16.95 15.80
C HIS A 26 4.90 16.87 15.23
N ASP A 27 3.88 16.95 16.10
CA ASP A 27 2.49 17.09 15.67
C ASP A 27 2.16 18.56 15.29
N HIS A 28 0.90 18.79 14.90
CA HIS A 28 0.40 20.12 14.52
C HIS A 28 0.44 21.16 15.65
N THR A 29 0.59 20.73 16.90
CA THR A 29 0.72 21.62 18.07
C THR A 29 2.18 21.88 18.43
N GLY A 30 3.15 21.28 17.72
CA GLY A 30 4.58 21.35 17.99
C GLY A 30 5.07 20.36 19.05
N ARG A 31 4.23 19.43 19.53
CA ARG A 31 4.63 18.39 20.48
C ARG A 31 5.45 17.32 19.77
N LYS A 32 6.61 17.00 20.30
CA LYS A 32 7.48 15.93 19.78
C LYS A 32 6.78 14.57 19.87
N ARG A 33 6.89 13.78 18.78
CA ARG A 33 6.34 12.43 18.74
C ARG A 33 7.12 11.53 17.79
N LEU A 34 7.02 10.19 18.00
CA LEU A 34 7.31 9.17 17.03
C LEU A 34 5.99 8.69 16.43
N TYR A 35 5.77 8.93 15.14
CA TYR A 35 4.52 8.55 14.45
C TYR A 35 4.72 7.23 13.70
N PHE A 36 4.27 6.13 14.31
CA PHE A 36 4.40 4.76 13.80
C PHE A 36 3.06 4.13 13.40
N ASP A 37 2.11 4.95 12.92
CA ASP A 37 0.83 4.49 12.33
C ASP A 37 0.71 4.87 10.84
N ASN A 38 1.81 4.79 10.08
CA ASN A 38 1.81 5.13 8.66
C ASN A 38 0.98 4.16 7.80
N ALA A 39 0.81 2.90 8.21
CA ALA A 39 -0.11 1.97 7.55
C ALA A 39 -1.58 2.42 7.61
N GLY A 40 -1.95 3.32 8.53
CA GLY A 40 -3.24 4.01 8.61
C GLY A 40 -3.31 5.30 7.77
N GLY A 41 -2.17 5.89 7.47
CA GLY A 41 -2.02 7.10 6.65
C GLY A 41 -0.62 7.68 6.81
N ALA A 42 0.13 7.77 5.73
CA ALA A 42 1.53 8.17 5.72
C ALA A 42 1.72 9.68 5.90
N PHE A 43 2.95 10.10 6.21
CA PHE A 43 3.35 11.50 6.14
C PHE A 43 3.10 12.08 4.74
N ARG A 44 2.93 13.38 4.68
CA ARG A 44 2.63 14.12 3.43
C ARG A 44 3.88 14.85 2.95
N LEU A 45 4.19 14.70 1.67
CA LEU A 45 5.19 15.55 1.01
C LEU A 45 4.69 16.99 0.97
N LYS A 46 5.59 17.94 1.26
CA LYS A 46 5.30 19.38 1.23
C LYS A 46 4.92 19.81 -0.19
N SER A 47 5.72 19.42 -1.19
CA SER A 47 5.48 19.75 -2.59
C SER A 47 4.12 19.26 -3.10
N VAL A 48 3.64 18.11 -2.63
CA VAL A 48 2.32 17.58 -3.00
C VAL A 48 1.21 18.51 -2.52
N LEU A 49 1.25 18.95 -1.25
CA LEU A 49 0.18 19.82 -0.71
C LEU A 49 0.24 21.23 -1.29
N GLU A 50 1.44 21.77 -1.53
CA GLU A 50 1.65 23.04 -2.21
C GLU A 50 1.08 22.97 -3.64
N ARG A 51 1.47 21.97 -4.41
CA ARG A 51 1.02 21.79 -5.80
C ARG A 51 -0.48 21.55 -5.89
N MET A 52 -1.06 20.79 -4.96
CA MET A 52 -2.50 20.59 -4.88
C MET A 52 -3.24 21.92 -4.66
N ALA A 53 -2.80 22.74 -3.71
CA ALA A 53 -3.43 24.01 -3.41
C ALA A 53 -3.34 25.00 -4.60
N ASP A 54 -2.19 25.06 -5.28
CA ASP A 54 -1.99 25.91 -6.45
C ASP A 54 -2.93 25.54 -7.59
N LEU A 55 -3.14 24.25 -7.84
CA LEU A 55 -3.99 23.78 -8.94
C LEU A 55 -5.48 23.84 -8.64
N ASP A 56 -5.87 23.56 -7.38
CA ASP A 56 -7.28 23.64 -6.98
C ASP A 56 -7.78 25.10 -6.92
N ALA A 57 -6.87 26.06 -6.84
CA ALA A 57 -7.20 27.49 -6.96
C ALA A 57 -7.53 27.94 -8.39
N ILE A 58 -7.25 27.14 -9.43
CA ILE A 58 -7.55 27.46 -10.83
C ILE A 58 -8.99 27.05 -11.13
N PRO A 59 -9.90 27.99 -11.44
CA PRO A 59 -11.32 27.67 -11.65
C PRO A 59 -11.63 27.08 -13.03
N ASP A 60 -10.61 26.97 -13.89
CA ASP A 60 -10.79 26.56 -15.29
C ASP A 60 -11.03 25.06 -15.39
N ASN A 61 -11.78 24.67 -16.40
CA ASN A 61 -12.16 23.29 -16.65
C ASN A 61 -11.31 22.69 -17.79
N ILE A 62 -10.86 21.47 -17.60
CA ILE A 62 -10.00 20.74 -18.54
C ILE A 62 -10.66 20.44 -19.90
N GLU A 63 -11.99 20.42 -19.99
CA GLU A 63 -12.69 20.16 -21.27
C GLU A 63 -12.76 21.38 -22.18
N ARG A 64 -12.07 22.47 -21.88
CA ARG A 64 -12.02 23.68 -22.71
C ARG A 64 -10.78 23.68 -23.62
N THR A 65 -10.74 24.65 -24.54
CA THR A 65 -9.70 24.73 -25.58
C THR A 65 -8.71 25.89 -25.39
N HIS A 66 -8.97 26.77 -24.41
CA HIS A 66 -8.08 27.89 -24.12
C HIS A 66 -6.79 27.47 -23.40
N THR A 67 -5.84 28.39 -23.29
CA THR A 67 -4.48 28.11 -22.81
C THR A 67 -4.43 27.47 -21.42
N VAL A 68 -5.24 27.95 -20.46
CA VAL A 68 -5.24 27.41 -19.10
C VAL A 68 -5.81 25.99 -19.08
N ALA A 69 -6.87 25.74 -19.84
CA ALA A 69 -7.41 24.37 -19.95
C ALA A 69 -6.38 23.39 -20.53
N ARG A 70 -5.63 23.80 -21.58
CA ARG A 70 -4.52 22.98 -22.13
C ARG A 70 -3.44 22.70 -21.10
N TYR A 71 -3.05 23.71 -20.34
CA TYR A 71 -2.10 23.54 -19.23
C TYR A 71 -2.59 22.48 -18.20
N LEU A 72 -3.88 22.49 -17.84
CA LEU A 72 -4.46 21.50 -16.93
C LEU A 72 -4.54 20.10 -17.58
N GLN A 73 -4.79 20.02 -18.90
CA GLN A 73 -4.70 18.76 -19.65
C GLN A 73 -3.29 18.18 -19.66
N ASP A 74 -2.27 19.03 -19.85
CA ASP A 74 -0.86 18.62 -19.83
C ASP A 74 -0.47 18.06 -18.45
N ILE A 75 -0.96 18.66 -17.37
CA ILE A 75 -0.77 18.17 -16.00
C ILE A 75 -1.40 16.79 -15.80
N GLN A 76 -2.62 16.58 -16.28
CA GLN A 76 -3.27 15.29 -16.22
C GLN A 76 -2.48 14.24 -17.01
N ALA A 77 -2.10 14.55 -18.25
CA ALA A 77 -1.32 13.65 -19.09
C ALA A 77 0.06 13.29 -18.46
N ALA A 78 0.72 14.27 -17.84
CA ALA A 78 1.97 14.01 -17.10
C ALA A 78 1.77 13.06 -15.91
N GLY A 79 0.68 13.24 -15.14
CA GLY A 79 0.36 12.33 -14.02
C GLY A 79 -0.03 10.92 -14.49
N GLU A 80 -0.73 10.79 -15.61
CA GLU A 80 -0.99 9.49 -16.23
C GLU A 80 0.31 8.80 -16.66
N ALA A 81 1.24 9.52 -17.30
CA ALA A 81 2.54 9.00 -17.68
C ALA A 81 3.36 8.59 -16.43
N ASP A 82 3.29 9.36 -15.36
CA ASP A 82 3.94 9.03 -14.09
C ASP A 82 3.31 7.81 -13.40
N PHE A 83 2.01 7.58 -13.55
CA PHE A 83 1.40 6.35 -13.05
C PHE A 83 1.87 5.11 -13.83
N HIS A 84 1.99 5.24 -15.15
CA HIS A 84 2.62 4.21 -15.98
C HIS A 84 4.08 3.97 -15.57
N CYS A 85 4.83 5.03 -15.30
CA CYS A 85 6.21 4.95 -14.78
C CYS A 85 6.25 4.21 -13.44
N LEU A 86 5.41 4.56 -12.48
CA LEU A 86 5.32 3.94 -11.16
C LEU A 86 5.08 2.42 -11.26
N LEU A 87 4.16 2.01 -12.13
CA LEU A 87 3.73 0.62 -12.29
C LEU A 87 4.58 -0.18 -13.28
N ASN A 88 5.48 0.43 -14.06
CA ASN A 88 6.07 -0.15 -15.26
C ASN A 88 5.00 -0.71 -16.22
N ALA A 89 3.89 0.03 -16.37
CA ALA A 89 2.76 -0.38 -17.19
C ALA A 89 2.88 0.13 -18.62
N GLN A 90 2.36 -0.63 -19.58
CA GLN A 90 2.22 -0.21 -20.99
C GLN A 90 0.75 -0.26 -21.39
N GLY A 91 0.28 0.77 -22.09
CA GLY A 91 -1.11 0.85 -22.50
C GLY A 91 -2.11 0.86 -21.34
N GLY A 92 -3.36 0.48 -21.61
CA GLY A 92 -4.40 0.46 -20.60
C GLY A 92 -5.00 1.83 -20.28
N SER A 93 -5.76 1.91 -19.21
CA SER A 93 -6.45 3.13 -18.78
C SER A 93 -6.13 3.48 -17.34
N VAL A 94 -5.81 4.75 -17.09
CA VAL A 94 -5.65 5.31 -15.74
C VAL A 94 -6.92 6.08 -15.39
N TYR A 95 -7.41 5.91 -14.17
CA TYR A 95 -8.52 6.73 -13.68
C TYR A 95 -8.39 7.02 -12.20
N THR A 96 -9.07 8.06 -11.76
CA THR A 96 -9.12 8.49 -10.36
C THR A 96 -10.55 8.45 -9.83
N ALA A 97 -10.69 8.24 -8.53
CA ALA A 97 -11.93 8.38 -7.80
C ALA A 97 -11.65 8.96 -6.41
N GLN A 98 -12.71 9.29 -5.66
CA GLN A 98 -12.56 9.84 -4.31
C GLN A 98 -11.83 8.91 -3.33
N THR A 99 -11.90 7.60 -3.54
CA THR A 99 -11.24 6.61 -2.68
C THR A 99 -10.80 5.38 -3.47
N ALA A 100 -9.73 4.73 -3.03
CA ALA A 100 -9.33 3.41 -3.54
C ALA A 100 -10.43 2.35 -3.31
N SER A 101 -11.28 2.53 -2.29
CA SER A 101 -12.44 1.64 -2.04
C SER A 101 -13.48 1.73 -3.14
N ALA A 102 -13.84 2.94 -3.59
CA ALA A 102 -14.77 3.13 -4.71
C ALA A 102 -14.22 2.48 -5.99
N ILE A 103 -12.93 2.69 -6.25
CA ILE A 103 -12.22 2.07 -7.38
C ILE A 103 -12.32 0.55 -7.35
N MET A 104 -12.04 -0.08 -6.20
CA MET A 104 -12.09 -1.53 -6.06
C MET A 104 -13.50 -2.08 -6.31
N PHE A 105 -14.53 -1.41 -5.77
CA PHE A 105 -15.91 -1.76 -6.05
C PHE A 105 -16.26 -1.68 -7.55
N ASP A 106 -15.79 -0.64 -8.24
CA ASP A 106 -16.02 -0.48 -9.69
C ASP A 106 -15.30 -1.55 -10.52
N MET A 107 -14.03 -1.82 -10.21
CA MET A 107 -13.26 -2.85 -10.93
C MET A 107 -13.86 -4.25 -10.75
N VAL A 108 -14.13 -4.64 -9.49
CA VAL A 108 -14.70 -5.95 -9.18
C VAL A 108 -16.09 -6.11 -9.82
N ARG A 109 -16.96 -5.10 -9.70
CA ARG A 109 -18.27 -5.11 -10.35
C ARG A 109 -18.16 -5.35 -11.84
N THR A 110 -17.33 -4.56 -12.50
CA THR A 110 -17.20 -4.60 -13.95
C THR A 110 -16.78 -5.99 -14.44
N ILE A 111 -15.81 -6.62 -13.79
CA ILE A 111 -15.38 -7.97 -14.18
C ILE A 111 -16.45 -8.99 -13.81
N ALA A 112 -17.01 -8.95 -12.59
CA ALA A 112 -18.01 -9.91 -12.14
C ALA A 112 -19.27 -9.94 -13.01
N GLU A 113 -19.71 -8.77 -13.50
CA GLU A 113 -20.93 -8.64 -14.33
C GLU A 113 -20.71 -9.00 -15.80
N ASN A 114 -19.46 -8.87 -16.31
CA ASN A 114 -19.21 -9.01 -17.77
C ASN A 114 -18.39 -10.23 -18.15
N VAL A 115 -17.69 -10.88 -17.21
CA VAL A 115 -16.84 -12.04 -17.49
C VAL A 115 -17.56 -13.33 -17.11
N ALA A 116 -17.67 -14.25 -18.05
CA ALA A 116 -18.26 -15.55 -17.83
C ALA A 116 -17.44 -16.37 -16.83
N GLY A 117 -18.13 -17.18 -16.03
CA GLY A 117 -17.54 -18.08 -15.04
C GLY A 117 -18.49 -18.30 -13.86
N SER A 118 -18.26 -19.37 -13.13
CA SER A 118 -19.10 -19.79 -12.00
C SER A 118 -18.54 -19.36 -10.64
N ASN A 119 -17.29 -18.91 -10.57
CA ASN A 119 -16.65 -18.56 -9.31
C ASN A 119 -15.63 -17.42 -9.43
N MET A 120 -15.35 -16.82 -8.28
CA MET A 120 -14.35 -15.79 -8.04
C MET A 120 -13.49 -16.20 -6.84
N VAL A 121 -12.20 -15.86 -6.86
CA VAL A 121 -11.23 -16.24 -5.82
C VAL A 121 -10.65 -14.99 -5.18
N THR A 122 -10.51 -15.01 -3.85
CA THR A 122 -9.89 -13.95 -3.05
C THR A 122 -9.22 -14.53 -1.80
N THR A 123 -8.74 -13.66 -0.89
CA THR A 123 -8.08 -14.10 0.34
C THR A 123 -8.73 -13.53 1.60
N THR A 124 -8.44 -14.12 2.75
CA THR A 124 -8.83 -13.55 4.05
C THR A 124 -8.06 -12.28 4.42
N LEU A 125 -6.96 -11.96 3.74
CA LEU A 125 -6.13 -10.79 4.03
C LEU A 125 -6.62 -9.50 3.39
N GLU A 126 -7.60 -9.57 2.50
CA GLU A 126 -8.09 -8.40 1.78
C GLU A 126 -8.57 -7.28 2.71
N HIS A 127 -8.30 -6.03 2.31
CA HIS A 127 -8.98 -4.91 2.94
C HIS A 127 -10.51 -5.08 2.81
N PRO A 128 -11.35 -4.64 3.78
CA PRO A 128 -12.81 -4.78 3.67
C PRO A 128 -13.38 -4.28 2.34
N SER A 129 -12.86 -3.19 1.77
CA SER A 129 -13.32 -2.71 0.46
C SER A 129 -13.15 -3.73 -0.67
N SER A 130 -12.04 -4.47 -0.69
CA SER A 130 -11.78 -5.54 -1.65
C SER A 130 -12.67 -6.75 -1.39
N PHE A 131 -12.68 -7.23 -0.15
CA PHE A 131 -13.42 -8.43 0.24
C PHE A 131 -14.92 -8.26 0.07
N ASP A 132 -15.47 -7.13 0.54
CA ASP A 132 -16.90 -6.85 0.47
C ASP A 132 -17.34 -6.65 -1.00
N ALA A 133 -16.53 -6.00 -1.83
CA ALA A 133 -16.80 -5.93 -3.27
C ALA A 133 -16.87 -7.33 -3.89
N MET A 134 -15.89 -8.20 -3.62
CA MET A 134 -15.89 -9.58 -4.09
C MET A 134 -17.13 -10.36 -3.62
N SER A 135 -17.48 -10.25 -2.34
CA SER A 135 -18.63 -10.93 -1.74
C SER A 135 -19.96 -10.45 -2.34
N ILE A 136 -20.15 -9.12 -2.41
CA ILE A 136 -21.39 -8.52 -2.92
C ILE A 136 -21.60 -8.87 -4.39
N TYR A 137 -20.57 -8.75 -5.23
CA TYR A 137 -20.73 -8.99 -6.66
C TYR A 137 -20.72 -10.47 -7.02
N ALA A 138 -20.06 -11.34 -6.25
CA ALA A 138 -20.24 -12.79 -6.38
C ALA A 138 -21.71 -13.17 -6.14
N GLN A 139 -22.31 -12.69 -5.05
CA GLN A 139 -23.72 -12.93 -4.73
C GLN A 139 -24.65 -12.38 -5.82
N ARG A 140 -24.45 -11.12 -6.26
CA ARG A 140 -25.28 -10.47 -7.27
C ARG A 140 -25.27 -11.17 -8.62
N THR A 141 -24.14 -11.75 -8.98
CA THR A 141 -23.95 -12.45 -10.27
C THR A 141 -24.13 -13.98 -10.19
N GLY A 142 -24.52 -14.50 -9.02
CA GLY A 142 -24.73 -15.93 -8.79
C GLY A 142 -23.45 -16.77 -8.85
N LYS A 143 -22.28 -16.14 -8.64
CA LYS A 143 -21.00 -16.81 -8.64
C LYS A 143 -20.59 -17.24 -7.23
N ALA A 144 -19.91 -18.36 -7.10
CA ALA A 144 -19.33 -18.79 -5.84
C ALA A 144 -18.12 -17.92 -5.50
N LEU A 145 -17.99 -17.48 -4.25
CA LEU A 145 -16.78 -16.85 -3.74
C LEU A 145 -15.95 -17.89 -2.99
N ARG A 146 -14.71 -18.11 -3.47
CA ARG A 146 -13.73 -18.99 -2.83
C ARG A 146 -12.68 -18.13 -2.15
N VAL A 147 -12.34 -18.47 -0.90
CA VAL A 147 -11.50 -17.61 -0.04
C VAL A 147 -10.33 -18.41 0.50
N ALA A 148 -9.11 -18.07 0.07
CA ALA A 148 -7.88 -18.65 0.61
C ALA A 148 -7.67 -18.16 2.04
N GLN A 149 -7.28 -19.07 2.94
CA GLN A 149 -7.00 -18.76 4.33
C GLN A 149 -5.59 -18.20 4.49
N SER A 150 -5.37 -17.36 5.48
CA SER A 150 -4.03 -16.89 5.81
C SER A 150 -3.25 -17.97 6.55
N ASN A 151 -1.94 -17.97 6.33
CA ASN A 151 -1.01 -18.74 7.14
C ASN A 151 -0.78 -18.03 8.49
N PRO A 152 -1.20 -18.61 9.63
CA PRO A 152 -1.10 -17.96 10.94
C PRO A 152 0.34 -17.82 11.45
N ASP A 153 1.30 -18.54 10.88
CA ASP A 153 2.71 -18.45 11.28
C ASP A 153 3.41 -17.28 10.60
N THR A 154 3.11 -17.06 9.32
CA THR A 154 3.78 -16.03 8.49
C THR A 154 2.96 -14.75 8.35
N GLY A 155 1.66 -14.81 8.60
CA GLY A 155 0.72 -13.71 8.33
C GLY A 155 0.50 -13.42 6.85
N GLY A 156 0.93 -14.33 5.96
CA GLY A 156 0.77 -14.25 4.51
C GLY A 156 -0.28 -15.23 3.98
N ILE A 157 -0.22 -15.52 2.68
CA ILE A 157 -1.03 -16.53 1.98
C ILE A 157 -0.08 -17.53 1.32
N ASP A 158 -0.35 -18.79 1.48
CA ASP A 158 0.38 -19.84 0.77
C ASP A 158 -0.07 -19.89 -0.69
N VAL A 159 0.88 -19.73 -1.61
CA VAL A 159 0.61 -19.60 -3.05
C VAL A 159 -0.15 -20.82 -3.58
N ASP A 160 0.25 -22.02 -3.18
CA ASP A 160 -0.38 -23.26 -3.66
C ASP A 160 -1.80 -23.45 -3.14
N GLU A 161 -2.08 -23.00 -1.90
CA GLU A 161 -3.42 -23.01 -1.35
C GLU A 161 -4.34 -22.03 -2.12
N LEU A 162 -3.86 -20.82 -2.38
CA LEU A 162 -4.62 -19.84 -3.16
C LEU A 162 -4.89 -20.33 -4.57
N VAL A 163 -3.85 -20.81 -5.27
CA VAL A 163 -3.94 -21.26 -6.65
C VAL A 163 -4.81 -22.51 -6.76
N GLY A 164 -4.80 -23.38 -5.75
CA GLY A 164 -5.66 -24.57 -5.68
C GLY A 164 -7.17 -24.28 -5.66
N LEU A 165 -7.57 -23.02 -5.38
CA LEU A 165 -8.97 -22.58 -5.48
C LEU A 165 -9.38 -22.15 -6.89
N ILE A 166 -8.45 -22.03 -7.83
CA ILE A 166 -8.66 -21.58 -9.21
C ILE A 166 -8.95 -22.78 -10.10
N ASP A 167 -9.96 -22.66 -10.96
CA ASP A 167 -10.27 -23.63 -12.01
C ASP A 167 -10.60 -22.93 -13.35
N HIS A 168 -10.98 -23.70 -14.36
CA HIS A 168 -11.30 -23.17 -15.69
C HIS A 168 -12.54 -22.26 -15.72
N ASP A 169 -13.39 -22.33 -14.70
CA ASP A 169 -14.60 -21.51 -14.55
C ASP A 169 -14.38 -20.29 -13.64
N THR A 170 -13.17 -20.09 -13.12
CA THR A 170 -12.83 -18.88 -12.33
C THR A 170 -12.76 -17.67 -13.24
N CYS A 171 -13.57 -16.62 -12.97
CA CYS A 171 -13.58 -15.42 -13.80
C CYS A 171 -12.70 -14.29 -13.25
N LEU A 172 -12.46 -14.26 -11.94
CA LEU A 172 -11.72 -13.21 -11.26
C LEU A 172 -10.91 -13.77 -10.10
N LEU A 173 -9.65 -13.38 -10.03
CA LEU A 173 -8.80 -13.43 -8.85
C LEU A 173 -8.56 -12.01 -8.36
N ASN A 174 -8.87 -11.72 -7.08
CA ASN A 174 -8.56 -10.45 -6.46
C ASN A 174 -7.72 -10.66 -5.21
N VAL A 175 -6.54 -10.04 -5.14
CA VAL A 175 -5.58 -10.21 -4.05
C VAL A 175 -4.98 -8.89 -3.59
N ILE A 176 -4.72 -8.78 -2.29
CA ILE A 176 -3.91 -7.70 -1.71
C ILE A 176 -2.43 -7.96 -2.00
N TYR A 177 -1.64 -6.90 -2.26
CA TYR A 177 -0.20 -7.05 -2.46
C TYR A 177 0.54 -7.30 -1.14
N ALA A 178 0.19 -6.54 -0.10
CA ALA A 178 0.75 -6.72 1.23
C ALA A 178 -0.31 -6.51 2.32
N SER A 179 -0.24 -7.30 3.37
CA SER A 179 -1.16 -7.20 4.51
C SER A 179 -0.94 -5.91 5.29
N ASN A 180 -2.00 -5.16 5.53
CA ASN A 180 -1.97 -3.96 6.37
C ASN A 180 -1.94 -4.27 7.89
N ILE A 181 -1.86 -5.53 8.27
CA ILE A 181 -1.74 -6.00 9.66
C ILE A 181 -0.39 -6.66 9.91
N SER A 182 -0.06 -7.71 9.15
CA SER A 182 1.19 -8.46 9.30
C SER A 182 2.37 -7.86 8.55
N GLY A 183 2.12 -7.03 7.54
CA GLY A 183 3.12 -6.58 6.59
C GLY A 183 3.52 -7.63 5.56
N ALA A 184 3.05 -8.87 5.65
CA ALA A 184 3.41 -9.95 4.74
C ALA A 184 3.07 -9.59 3.29
N LYS A 185 4.06 -9.69 2.40
CA LYS A 185 3.93 -9.52 0.95
C LYS A 185 3.51 -10.84 0.30
N LEU A 186 2.54 -10.79 -0.59
CA LEU A 186 2.21 -11.94 -1.43
C LEU A 186 3.22 -12.06 -2.58
N ASP A 187 3.58 -13.29 -2.92
CA ASP A 187 4.41 -13.59 -4.09
C ASP A 187 3.55 -13.49 -5.36
N LEU A 188 3.29 -12.26 -5.81
CA LEU A 188 2.40 -12.00 -6.95
C LEU A 188 2.93 -12.62 -8.24
N GLU A 189 4.25 -12.67 -8.42
CA GLU A 189 4.85 -13.28 -9.62
C GLU A 189 4.49 -14.77 -9.69
N ALA A 190 4.69 -15.51 -8.60
CA ALA A 190 4.33 -16.92 -8.52
C ALA A 190 2.80 -17.13 -8.63
N ILE A 191 2.00 -16.28 -7.97
CA ILE A 191 0.53 -16.34 -8.04
C ILE A 191 0.05 -16.14 -9.48
N VAL A 192 0.48 -15.08 -10.15
CA VAL A 192 0.05 -14.77 -11.54
C VAL A 192 0.48 -15.86 -12.49
N GLN A 193 1.73 -16.32 -12.40
CA GLN A 193 2.25 -17.40 -13.26
C GLN A 193 1.44 -18.69 -13.10
N LYS A 194 1.24 -19.15 -11.85
CA LYS A 194 0.52 -20.41 -11.59
C LYS A 194 -0.96 -20.30 -11.89
N ALA A 195 -1.60 -19.17 -11.54
CA ALA A 195 -3.01 -18.93 -11.83
C ALA A 195 -3.30 -18.95 -13.34
N ARG A 196 -2.47 -18.30 -14.14
CA ARG A 196 -2.61 -18.28 -15.60
C ARG A 196 -2.18 -19.56 -16.28
N ALA A 197 -1.40 -20.42 -15.64
CA ALA A 197 -1.16 -21.78 -16.13
C ALA A 197 -2.44 -22.63 -16.09
N ILE A 198 -3.34 -22.38 -15.12
CA ILE A 198 -4.65 -23.04 -15.01
C ILE A 198 -5.67 -22.38 -15.92
N LYS A 199 -5.75 -21.04 -15.89
CA LYS A 199 -6.70 -20.25 -16.69
C LYS A 199 -5.98 -19.05 -17.34
N PRO A 200 -5.54 -19.21 -18.61
CA PRO A 200 -4.73 -18.18 -19.31
C PRO A 200 -5.40 -16.82 -19.44
N ASP A 201 -6.72 -16.77 -19.56
CA ASP A 201 -7.54 -15.58 -19.71
C ASP A 201 -8.13 -15.05 -18.37
N LEU A 202 -7.70 -15.61 -17.22
CA LEU A 202 -8.13 -15.16 -15.90
C LEU A 202 -7.94 -13.66 -15.73
N TYR A 203 -8.96 -12.97 -15.25
CA TYR A 203 -8.81 -11.58 -14.80
C TYR A 203 -8.22 -11.53 -13.39
N ILE A 204 -7.21 -10.68 -13.20
CA ILE A 204 -6.49 -10.55 -11.93
C ILE A 204 -6.49 -9.08 -11.51
N LEU A 205 -7.04 -8.80 -10.34
CA LEU A 205 -7.00 -7.50 -9.68
C LEU A 205 -6.08 -7.53 -8.47
N VAL A 206 -5.36 -6.43 -8.23
CA VAL A 206 -4.44 -6.29 -7.10
C VAL A 206 -4.74 -5.02 -6.32
N ASP A 207 -4.96 -5.15 -5.01
CA ASP A 207 -4.96 -4.03 -4.08
C ASP A 207 -3.53 -3.76 -3.61
N ALA A 208 -2.89 -2.74 -4.19
CA ALA A 208 -1.52 -2.33 -3.86
C ALA A 208 -1.46 -1.16 -2.86
N VAL A 209 -2.58 -0.77 -2.29
CA VAL A 209 -2.71 0.41 -1.41
C VAL A 209 -1.71 0.38 -0.25
N GLN A 210 -1.43 -0.80 0.31
CA GLN A 210 -0.48 -0.91 1.41
C GLN A 210 0.97 -1.01 0.92
N HIS A 211 1.23 -1.75 -0.15
CA HIS A 211 2.60 -2.01 -0.64
C HIS A 211 3.22 -0.83 -1.37
N ALA A 212 2.43 -0.04 -2.09
CA ALA A 212 2.92 1.02 -2.98
C ALA A 212 3.99 1.97 -2.37
N PRO A 213 3.91 2.39 -1.09
CA PRO A 213 4.94 3.25 -0.49
C PRO A 213 6.21 2.50 -0.07
N HIS A 214 6.21 1.16 -0.03
CA HIS A 214 7.25 0.33 0.58
C HIS A 214 8.14 -0.39 -0.43
N GLY A 215 7.63 -0.68 -1.63
CA GLY A 215 8.36 -1.48 -2.59
C GLY A 215 7.99 -1.25 -4.05
N LEU A 216 8.82 -1.76 -4.92
CA LEU A 216 8.66 -1.61 -6.36
C LEU A 216 7.49 -2.45 -6.88
N ILE A 217 6.67 -1.84 -7.74
CA ILE A 217 5.64 -2.52 -8.53
C ILE A 217 6.10 -2.59 -9.98
N ASP A 218 5.99 -3.77 -10.59
CA ASP A 218 6.42 -4.01 -11.97
C ASP A 218 5.41 -4.90 -12.72
N LEU A 219 4.55 -4.28 -13.51
CA LEU A 219 3.52 -4.97 -14.26
C LEU A 219 4.04 -5.67 -15.54
N GLN A 220 5.30 -5.43 -15.93
CA GLN A 220 5.95 -6.23 -16.98
C GLN A 220 6.33 -7.62 -16.45
N ARG A 221 6.70 -7.71 -15.16
CA ARG A 221 6.99 -8.99 -14.50
C ARG A 221 5.74 -9.69 -13.97
N THR A 222 4.79 -8.91 -13.47
CA THR A 222 3.53 -9.43 -12.89
C THR A 222 2.33 -8.85 -13.63
N PRO A 223 2.03 -9.33 -14.87
CA PRO A 223 0.96 -8.76 -15.68
C PRO A 223 -0.42 -9.09 -15.08
N VAL A 224 -1.10 -8.06 -14.58
CA VAL A 224 -2.45 -8.12 -14.01
C VAL A 224 -3.44 -7.32 -14.85
N ASP A 225 -4.72 -7.35 -14.52
CA ASP A 225 -5.76 -6.65 -15.28
C ASP A 225 -6.22 -5.35 -14.61
N GLY A 226 -5.93 -5.19 -13.35
CA GLY A 226 -6.17 -3.94 -12.65
C GLY A 226 -5.40 -3.87 -11.34
N ILE A 227 -4.97 -2.67 -10.99
CA ILE A 227 -4.26 -2.39 -9.76
C ILE A 227 -4.63 -1.02 -9.25
N ASN A 228 -4.83 -0.86 -7.94
CA ASN A 228 -5.13 0.43 -7.34
C ASN A 228 -4.15 0.81 -6.24
N ILE A 229 -4.03 2.12 -6.03
CA ILE A 229 -3.30 2.72 -4.91
C ILE A 229 -4.15 3.80 -4.23
N ALA A 230 -3.77 4.17 -3.01
CA ALA A 230 -4.32 5.31 -2.30
C ALA A 230 -3.20 6.32 -1.99
N PRO A 231 -3.17 7.48 -2.67
CA PRO A 231 -2.12 8.47 -2.47
C PRO A 231 -1.87 8.85 -1.02
N TYR A 232 -2.89 8.86 -0.15
CA TYR A 232 -2.73 9.20 1.27
C TYR A 232 -1.89 8.19 2.08
N LYS A 233 -1.63 7.00 1.54
CA LYS A 233 -0.65 6.05 2.09
C LYS A 233 0.71 6.13 1.38
N PHE A 234 0.74 6.74 0.21
CA PHE A 234 1.94 6.96 -0.58
C PHE A 234 2.27 8.46 -0.66
N PHE A 235 2.47 9.08 0.50
CA PHE A 235 2.95 10.44 0.72
C PHE A 235 2.06 11.58 0.20
N GLY A 236 0.90 11.25 -0.36
CA GLY A 236 -0.05 12.18 -0.98
C GLY A 236 -1.25 12.54 -0.09
N PRO A 237 -2.22 13.32 -0.59
CA PRO A 237 -3.39 13.78 0.17
C PRO A 237 -4.45 12.68 0.30
N ARG A 238 -5.40 12.89 1.20
CA ARG A 238 -6.67 12.15 1.25
C ARG A 238 -7.63 12.67 0.18
N GLY A 239 -8.69 11.91 -0.11
CA GLY A 239 -9.73 12.31 -1.05
C GLY A 239 -9.45 11.90 -2.49
N SER A 240 -8.47 11.00 -2.71
CA SER A 240 -8.22 10.38 -4.00
C SER A 240 -7.82 8.92 -3.86
N GLY A 241 -8.20 8.14 -4.86
CA GLY A 241 -7.67 6.84 -5.21
C GLY A 241 -7.28 6.86 -6.67
N MET A 242 -6.34 6.02 -7.08
CA MET A 242 -5.91 5.88 -8.48
C MET A 242 -5.86 4.40 -8.86
N ALA A 243 -6.21 4.11 -10.10
CA ALA A 243 -6.09 2.77 -10.67
C ALA A 243 -5.60 2.80 -12.11
N TRP A 244 -4.96 1.70 -12.46
CA TRP A 244 -4.67 1.31 -13.83
C TRP A 244 -5.42 0.03 -14.16
N LEU A 245 -5.93 -0.05 -15.38
CA LEU A 245 -6.62 -1.20 -15.95
C LEU A 245 -5.97 -1.60 -17.26
N SER A 246 -5.78 -2.90 -17.47
CA SER A 246 -5.35 -3.43 -18.76
C SER A 246 -6.32 -3.06 -19.88
N GLU A 247 -5.87 -3.03 -21.12
CA GLU A 247 -6.73 -2.70 -22.28
C GLU A 247 -7.99 -3.55 -22.30
N ARG A 248 -7.86 -4.88 -22.05
CA ARG A 248 -9.01 -5.81 -22.06
C ARG A 248 -9.98 -5.56 -20.90
N ALA A 249 -9.50 -5.13 -19.74
CA ALA A 249 -10.36 -4.80 -18.60
C ALA A 249 -11.01 -3.43 -18.78
N ALA A 250 -10.28 -2.46 -19.30
CA ALA A 250 -10.73 -1.09 -19.45
C ALA A 250 -11.94 -0.95 -20.40
N VAL A 251 -12.04 -1.81 -21.41
CA VAL A 251 -13.13 -1.76 -22.43
C VAL A 251 -14.37 -2.58 -22.05
N LEU A 252 -14.34 -3.33 -20.94
CA LEU A 252 -15.54 -4.03 -20.46
C LEU A 252 -16.66 -3.03 -20.18
N PRO A 253 -17.94 -3.41 -20.38
CA PRO A 253 -19.08 -2.54 -20.04
C PRO A 253 -19.03 -2.10 -18.58
N HIS A 254 -19.01 -0.80 -18.35
CA HIS A 254 -18.95 -0.19 -17.01
C HIS A 254 -19.73 1.13 -16.96
N HIS A 255 -19.86 1.72 -15.78
CA HIS A 255 -20.51 3.01 -15.62
C HIS A 255 -19.65 4.11 -16.24
N LYS A 256 -20.15 4.70 -17.32
CA LYS A 256 -19.55 5.85 -17.99
C LYS A 256 -20.63 6.70 -18.67
N LEU A 257 -20.33 7.95 -18.98
CA LEU A 257 -21.20 8.79 -19.80
C LEU A 257 -21.23 8.25 -21.23
N HIS A 258 -22.40 8.24 -21.87
CA HIS A 258 -22.59 7.66 -23.20
C HIS A 258 -21.63 8.20 -24.27
N GLY A 259 -21.28 9.48 -24.21
CA GLY A 259 -20.36 10.12 -25.15
C GLY A 259 -18.87 9.86 -24.91
N LYS A 260 -18.50 9.21 -23.80
CA LYS A 260 -17.08 8.93 -23.50
C LYS A 260 -16.59 7.68 -24.24
N PRO A 261 -15.28 7.59 -24.57
CA PRO A 261 -14.66 6.38 -25.14
C PRO A 261 -14.86 5.14 -24.26
N ALA A 262 -14.69 3.96 -24.84
CA ALA A 262 -14.87 2.68 -24.12
C ALA A 262 -13.98 2.57 -22.87
N GLY A 263 -12.72 2.96 -22.96
CA GLY A 263 -11.77 2.90 -21.84
C GLY A 263 -11.84 4.07 -20.83
N ALA A 264 -12.80 4.97 -20.95
CA ALA A 264 -12.94 6.11 -20.02
C ALA A 264 -13.75 5.71 -18.79
N TRP A 265 -13.14 5.74 -17.62
CA TRP A 265 -13.74 5.29 -16.35
C TRP A 265 -14.25 6.42 -15.46
N GLY A 266 -13.80 7.63 -15.64
CA GLY A 266 -14.27 8.79 -14.87
C GLY A 266 -15.68 9.23 -15.29
N LEU A 267 -16.60 9.39 -14.32
CA LEU A 267 -17.96 9.86 -14.56
C LEU A 267 -18.05 11.38 -14.75
N GLY A 268 -17.15 12.15 -14.15
CA GLY A 268 -17.12 13.61 -14.18
C GLY A 268 -15.96 14.17 -14.99
N SER A 269 -15.70 15.47 -14.79
CA SER A 269 -14.49 16.13 -15.24
C SER A 269 -13.28 15.60 -14.47
N GLY A 270 -12.12 15.54 -15.12
CA GLY A 270 -10.88 15.21 -14.45
C GLY A 270 -10.54 16.22 -13.36
N VAL A 271 -9.79 15.78 -12.36
CA VAL A 271 -9.32 16.60 -11.25
C VAL A 271 -7.80 16.73 -11.35
N PRO A 272 -7.27 17.80 -11.98
CA PRO A 272 -5.84 17.92 -12.33
C PRO A 272 -4.91 17.78 -11.13
N TRP A 273 -5.28 18.29 -9.95
CA TRP A 273 -4.44 18.20 -8.77
C TRP A 273 -4.19 16.76 -8.31
N GLN A 274 -5.10 15.80 -8.59
CA GLN A 274 -4.90 14.39 -8.23
C GLN A 274 -3.73 13.78 -9.02
N PHE A 275 -3.63 14.13 -10.29
CA PHE A 275 -2.54 13.71 -11.17
C PHE A 275 -1.23 14.43 -10.84
N ALA A 276 -1.29 15.73 -10.57
CA ALA A 276 -0.12 16.48 -10.11
C ALA A 276 0.44 15.98 -8.77
N ALA A 277 -0.43 15.60 -7.84
CA ALA A 277 -0.02 14.98 -6.58
C ALA A 277 0.79 13.70 -6.82
N LEU A 278 0.37 12.87 -7.78
CA LEU A 278 1.13 11.69 -8.17
C LEU A 278 2.47 12.05 -8.80
N THR A 279 2.50 13.06 -9.70
CA THR A 279 3.75 13.55 -10.30
C THR A 279 4.75 14.00 -9.23
N GLU A 280 4.30 14.69 -8.19
CA GLU A 280 5.16 15.09 -7.07
C GLU A 280 5.68 13.88 -6.28
N ILE A 281 4.85 12.85 -6.04
CA ILE A 281 5.26 11.61 -5.40
C ILE A 281 6.35 10.90 -6.23
N VAL A 282 6.11 10.70 -7.52
CA VAL A 282 7.07 10.06 -8.43
C VAL A 282 8.36 10.87 -8.52
N SER A 283 8.25 12.21 -8.59
CA SER A 283 9.40 13.11 -8.63
C SER A 283 10.24 13.04 -7.36
N TYR A 284 9.60 12.92 -6.18
CA TYR A 284 10.32 12.69 -4.92
C TYR A 284 11.11 11.37 -4.95
N VAL A 285 10.48 10.28 -5.39
CA VAL A 285 11.15 8.98 -5.47
C VAL A 285 12.29 9.01 -6.49
N CYS A 286 12.08 9.64 -7.66
CA CYS A 286 13.14 9.86 -8.67
C CYS A 286 14.29 10.72 -8.13
N TRP A 287 13.99 11.78 -7.34
CA TRP A 287 15.00 12.57 -6.67
C TRP A 287 15.87 11.71 -5.73
N LEU A 288 15.23 10.86 -4.93
CA LEU A 288 15.95 9.94 -4.06
C LEU A 288 16.81 8.97 -4.89
N GLY A 289 16.25 8.40 -5.95
CA GLY A 289 16.98 7.50 -6.85
C GLY A 289 18.20 8.14 -7.49
N GLY A 290 18.10 9.40 -7.89
CA GLY A 290 19.19 10.18 -8.46
C GLY A 290 20.37 10.43 -7.50
N LYS A 291 20.22 10.14 -6.19
CA LYS A 291 21.36 10.12 -5.25
C LYS A 291 22.21 8.85 -5.38
N PHE A 292 21.72 7.83 -6.09
CA PHE A 292 22.33 6.49 -6.15
C PHE A 292 22.57 5.98 -7.59
N THR A 293 22.12 6.71 -8.61
CA THR A 293 22.37 6.39 -10.02
C THR A 293 22.54 7.66 -10.85
N ASP A 294 23.37 7.59 -11.90
CA ASP A 294 23.58 8.65 -12.88
C ASP A 294 22.56 8.61 -14.03
N SER A 295 21.60 7.68 -13.99
CA SER A 295 20.56 7.56 -15.01
C SER A 295 19.76 8.86 -15.13
N GLN A 296 19.35 9.19 -16.36
CA GLN A 296 18.39 10.27 -16.65
C GLN A 296 16.99 9.70 -17.01
N ASP A 297 16.88 8.39 -17.13
CA ASP A 297 15.61 7.72 -17.38
C ASP A 297 14.72 7.76 -16.13
N ARG A 298 13.48 8.24 -16.29
CA ARG A 298 12.56 8.46 -15.17
C ARG A 298 12.18 7.16 -14.46
N ARG A 299 11.99 6.05 -15.21
CA ARG A 299 11.71 4.76 -14.61
C ARG A 299 12.92 4.20 -13.86
N ALA A 300 14.12 4.30 -14.42
CA ALA A 300 15.33 3.86 -13.73
C ALA A 300 15.61 4.67 -12.46
N LEU A 301 15.34 5.98 -12.47
CA LEU A 301 15.41 6.82 -11.27
C LEU A 301 14.38 6.36 -10.22
N PHE A 302 13.13 6.11 -10.63
CA PHE A 302 12.08 5.64 -9.74
C PHE A 302 12.41 4.28 -9.12
N GLU A 303 12.89 3.32 -9.93
CA GLU A 303 13.33 2.00 -9.46
C GLU A 303 14.47 2.11 -8.44
N SER A 304 15.47 2.93 -8.74
CA SER A 304 16.57 3.20 -7.81
C SER A 304 16.05 3.76 -6.48
N GLY A 305 15.15 4.73 -6.53
CA GLY A 305 14.57 5.34 -5.33
C GLY A 305 13.75 4.36 -4.49
N MET A 306 12.86 3.58 -5.13
CA MET A 306 12.06 2.57 -4.42
C MET A 306 12.94 1.46 -3.81
N ASN A 307 13.98 1.03 -4.51
CA ASN A 307 14.95 0.06 -3.99
C ASN A 307 15.67 0.60 -2.74
N GLN A 308 16.02 1.88 -2.70
CA GLN A 308 16.62 2.49 -1.53
C GLN A 308 15.63 2.59 -0.35
N ILE A 309 14.37 2.91 -0.61
CA ILE A 309 13.30 2.90 0.38
C ILE A 309 13.17 1.48 0.98
N GLU A 310 13.03 0.46 0.14
CA GLU A 310 12.89 -0.93 0.59
C GLU A 310 14.10 -1.41 1.40
N LEU A 311 15.32 -1.10 0.97
CA LEU A 311 16.54 -1.47 1.69
C LEU A 311 16.62 -0.79 3.06
N HIS A 312 16.29 0.50 3.13
CA HIS A 312 16.29 1.25 4.38
C HIS A 312 15.21 0.75 5.34
N GLU A 313 14.00 0.54 4.86
CA GLU A 313 12.89 0.01 5.66
C GLU A 313 13.18 -1.41 6.18
N ARG A 314 13.83 -2.25 5.38
CA ARG A 314 14.28 -3.58 5.82
C ARG A 314 15.34 -3.49 6.92
N ALA A 315 16.25 -2.51 6.84
CA ALA A 315 17.23 -2.27 7.89
C ALA A 315 16.56 -1.76 9.19
N LEU A 316 15.57 -0.85 9.08
CA LEU A 316 14.76 -0.41 10.23
C LEU A 316 13.97 -1.58 10.84
N LEU A 317 13.37 -2.44 10.01
CA LEU A 317 12.67 -3.64 10.46
C LEU A 317 13.61 -4.60 11.20
N SER A 318 14.79 -4.85 10.64
CA SER A 318 15.82 -5.67 11.30
C SER A 318 16.22 -5.09 12.66
N ARG A 319 16.40 -3.76 12.72
CA ARG A 319 16.72 -3.03 13.96
C ARG A 319 15.64 -3.19 15.03
N LEU A 320 14.37 -3.01 14.65
CA LEU A 320 13.24 -3.20 15.55
C LEU A 320 13.15 -4.63 16.09
N LEU A 321 13.31 -5.63 15.23
CA LEU A 321 13.15 -7.02 15.62
C LEU A 321 14.31 -7.57 16.44
N ASN A 322 15.54 -7.19 16.08
CA ASN A 322 16.76 -7.80 16.61
C ASN A 322 17.52 -6.88 17.58
N GLY A 323 17.26 -5.57 17.58
CA GLY A 323 18.02 -4.59 18.36
C GLY A 323 19.42 -4.34 17.79
N GLU A 324 20.31 -3.77 18.62
CA GLU A 324 21.70 -3.49 18.28
C GLU A 324 22.58 -3.46 19.52
N GLY A 325 23.67 -4.19 19.52
CA GLY A 325 24.60 -4.25 20.66
C GLY A 325 23.90 -4.69 21.94
N ALA A 326 23.87 -3.84 22.96
CA ALA A 326 23.20 -4.10 24.23
C ALA A 326 21.68 -3.79 24.21
N LEU A 327 21.19 -3.09 23.18
CA LEU A 327 19.78 -2.76 23.06
C LEU A 327 18.99 -3.95 22.50
N LYS A 328 18.10 -4.50 23.31
CA LYS A 328 17.24 -5.62 22.91
C LYS A 328 16.22 -5.22 21.85
N GLY A 329 16.09 -6.03 20.80
CA GLY A 329 14.99 -5.92 19.86
C GLY A 329 13.69 -6.53 20.40
N LEU A 330 12.58 -6.31 19.68
CA LEU A 330 11.25 -6.77 20.09
C LEU A 330 11.19 -8.28 20.39
N ARG A 331 11.96 -9.09 19.66
CA ARG A 331 12.06 -10.56 19.87
C ARG A 331 12.73 -10.93 21.22
N GLN A 332 13.45 -10.00 21.85
CA GLN A 332 14.28 -10.24 23.02
C GLN A 332 13.78 -9.51 24.27
N ILE A 333 12.86 -8.53 24.10
CA ILE A 333 12.29 -7.79 25.24
C ILE A 333 11.35 -8.76 26.00
N PRO A 334 11.57 -8.99 27.30
CA PRO A 334 10.68 -9.85 28.09
C PRO A 334 9.22 -9.37 28.04
N LYS A 335 8.28 -10.31 28.04
CA LYS A 335 6.83 -10.07 27.94
C LYS A 335 6.38 -9.49 26.58
N VAL A 336 7.26 -9.20 25.62
CA VAL A 336 6.88 -8.79 24.26
C VAL A 336 6.75 -10.04 23.38
N THR A 337 5.63 -10.12 22.66
CA THR A 337 5.39 -11.13 21.63
C THR A 337 5.31 -10.43 20.28
N VAL A 338 6.15 -10.83 19.33
CA VAL A 338 6.00 -10.42 17.91
C VAL A 338 5.08 -11.43 17.25
N TYR A 339 3.92 -10.98 16.82
CA TYR A 339 2.97 -11.83 16.10
C TYR A 339 3.32 -11.91 14.62
N LEU A 340 3.01 -13.04 13.98
CA LEU A 340 3.16 -13.26 12.54
C LEU A 340 4.60 -12.93 12.08
N ASP A 341 5.57 -13.39 12.85
CA ASP A 341 6.98 -13.06 12.68
C ASP A 341 7.62 -13.93 11.61
N HIS A 342 7.88 -13.37 10.44
CA HIS A 342 8.52 -14.08 9.33
C HIS A 342 10.05 -13.96 9.42
N PRO A 343 10.81 -15.08 9.33
CA PRO A 343 12.27 -15.04 9.42
C PRO A 343 12.95 -14.30 8.25
N ASP A 344 12.36 -14.36 7.06
CA ASP A 344 12.82 -13.63 5.88
C ASP A 344 12.17 -12.24 5.82
N LEU A 345 12.94 -11.21 6.15
CA LEU A 345 12.48 -9.83 6.18
C LEU A 345 12.18 -9.27 4.78
N SER A 346 12.67 -9.91 3.72
CA SER A 346 12.33 -9.51 2.34
C SER A 346 10.89 -9.86 1.95
N LYS A 347 10.22 -10.71 2.72
CA LYS A 347 8.85 -11.15 2.50
C LYS A 347 7.81 -10.26 3.18
N ARG A 348 8.21 -9.12 3.74
CA ARG A 348 7.29 -8.21 4.41
C ARG A 348 7.69 -6.74 4.26
N ASP A 349 6.70 -5.87 4.27
CA ASP A 349 6.86 -4.44 4.41
C ASP A 349 7.11 -4.05 5.87
N LEU A 350 7.48 -2.79 6.13
CA LEU A 350 7.80 -2.29 7.48
C LEU A 350 6.53 -2.12 8.33
N ILE A 351 5.87 -3.21 8.60
CA ILE A 351 4.68 -3.32 9.46
C ILE A 351 4.88 -4.51 10.39
N ILE A 352 4.76 -4.28 11.69
CA ILE A 352 4.90 -5.29 12.73
C ILE A 352 3.64 -5.29 13.60
N MET A 353 3.27 -6.44 14.13
CA MET A 353 2.21 -6.56 15.13
C MET A 353 2.77 -7.19 16.40
N ILE A 354 2.54 -6.54 17.54
CA ILE A 354 3.07 -6.97 18.84
C ILE A 354 1.99 -7.06 19.92
N GLY A 355 2.28 -7.87 20.94
CA GLY A 355 1.59 -7.88 22.24
C GLY A 355 2.60 -7.64 23.37
N ILE A 356 2.13 -7.12 24.52
CA ILE A 356 2.98 -6.88 25.69
C ILE A 356 2.32 -7.51 26.92
N GLY A 357 2.78 -8.68 27.31
CA GLY A 357 2.17 -9.48 28.41
C GLY A 357 0.67 -9.63 28.23
N ASP A 358 -0.08 -9.42 29.30
CA ASP A 358 -1.54 -9.42 29.30
C ASP A 358 -2.17 -8.03 29.14
N LEU A 359 -1.36 -7.03 28.74
CA LEU A 359 -1.84 -5.66 28.56
C LEU A 359 -2.86 -5.62 27.42
N ASP A 360 -4.03 -5.06 27.71
CA ASP A 360 -5.05 -4.80 26.69
C ASP A 360 -4.48 -3.89 25.58
N PHE A 361 -4.79 -4.19 24.32
CA PHE A 361 -4.18 -3.53 23.17
C PHE A 361 -4.52 -2.03 23.09
N SER A 362 -5.74 -1.63 23.44
CA SER A 362 -6.12 -0.22 23.48
C SER A 362 -5.42 0.52 24.64
N ARG A 363 -5.22 -0.14 25.77
CA ARG A 363 -4.40 0.40 26.88
C ARG A 363 -2.95 0.50 26.50
N ALA A 364 -2.41 -0.46 25.77
CA ALA A 364 -1.02 -0.39 25.26
C ALA A 364 -0.82 0.84 24.36
N VAL A 365 -1.75 1.13 23.44
CA VAL A 365 -1.70 2.34 22.61
C VAL A 365 -1.67 3.62 23.46
N LEU A 366 -2.47 3.71 24.53
CA LEU A 366 -2.44 4.86 25.45
C LEU A 366 -1.11 4.96 26.23
N GLU A 367 -0.50 3.83 26.60
CA GLU A 367 0.82 3.84 27.27
C GLU A 367 1.93 4.33 26.32
N TYR A 368 1.87 3.96 25.03
CA TYR A 368 2.76 4.50 24.01
C TYR A 368 2.53 6.01 23.80
N GLU A 369 1.27 6.45 23.67
CA GLU A 369 0.93 7.87 23.46
C GLU A 369 1.42 8.76 24.59
N ARG A 370 1.28 8.32 25.86
CA ARG A 370 1.81 9.04 27.04
C ARG A 370 3.32 9.27 26.96
N ARG A 371 4.05 8.39 26.24
CA ARG A 371 5.48 8.48 26.02
C ARG A 371 5.86 9.08 24.66
N GLY A 372 4.89 9.67 23.97
CA GLY A 372 5.09 10.37 22.69
C GLY A 372 5.20 9.44 21.48
N VAL A 373 4.73 8.20 21.57
CA VAL A 373 4.70 7.27 20.44
C VAL A 373 3.28 7.02 19.97
N ILE A 374 3.02 7.15 18.67
CA ILE A 374 1.72 6.91 18.06
C ILE A 374 1.77 5.57 17.33
N VAL A 375 1.00 4.63 17.80
CA VAL A 375 0.76 3.28 17.22
C VAL A 375 -0.74 3.02 17.17
N TYR A 376 -1.16 1.90 16.60
CA TYR A 376 -2.58 1.62 16.45
C TYR A 376 -2.93 0.18 16.87
N GLU A 377 -3.99 0.00 17.66
CA GLU A 377 -4.50 -1.31 17.98
C GLU A 377 -5.28 -1.93 16.81
N ARG A 378 -5.09 -3.22 16.62
CA ARG A 378 -5.91 -4.04 15.73
C ARG A 378 -6.64 -5.05 16.60
N VAL A 379 -7.98 -4.94 16.66
CA VAL A 379 -8.81 -5.77 17.55
C VAL A 379 -9.95 -6.44 16.79
N ALA A 380 -10.35 -7.62 17.23
CA ALA A 380 -11.39 -8.40 16.56
C ALA A 380 -12.80 -7.79 16.66
N SER A 381 -13.01 -6.78 17.48
CA SER A 381 -14.24 -5.98 17.50
C SER A 381 -14.37 -4.99 16.35
N SER A 382 -13.27 -4.68 15.66
CA SER A 382 -13.25 -3.77 14.50
C SER A 382 -13.58 -4.51 13.21
N ILE A 383 -14.55 -3.99 12.44
CA ILE A 383 -14.89 -4.49 11.09
C ILE A 383 -13.69 -4.50 10.13
N TYR A 384 -12.72 -3.61 10.35
CA TYR A 384 -11.49 -3.52 9.54
C TYR A 384 -10.43 -4.55 9.89
N SER A 385 -10.63 -5.33 10.96
CA SER A 385 -9.61 -6.26 11.46
C SER A 385 -10.14 -7.67 11.67
N LYS A 386 -11.43 -7.82 12.03
CA LYS A 386 -12.01 -9.06 12.52
C LYS A 386 -11.67 -10.27 11.65
N ARG A 387 -12.00 -10.23 10.37
CA ARG A 387 -11.78 -11.36 9.45
C ARG A 387 -10.30 -11.77 9.37
N MET A 388 -9.40 -10.80 9.27
CA MET A 388 -7.94 -11.06 9.22
C MET A 388 -7.44 -11.65 10.54
N LEU A 389 -7.83 -11.06 11.69
CA LEU A 389 -7.43 -11.54 13.01
C LEU A 389 -7.98 -12.94 13.30
N ASP A 390 -9.24 -13.21 12.93
CA ASP A 390 -9.83 -14.55 13.05
C ASP A 390 -9.02 -15.58 12.23
N SER A 391 -8.64 -15.22 11.00
CA SER A 391 -7.81 -16.04 10.11
C SER A 391 -6.42 -16.30 10.71
N PHE A 392 -5.83 -15.33 11.38
CA PHE A 392 -4.57 -15.46 12.11
C PHE A 392 -4.72 -16.18 13.47
N LYS A 393 -5.94 -16.47 13.90
CA LYS A 393 -6.25 -17.00 15.25
C LYS A 393 -5.78 -16.08 16.39
N LEU A 394 -5.82 -14.76 16.15
CA LEU A 394 -5.40 -13.73 17.09
C LEU A 394 -6.60 -12.92 17.59
N LYS A 395 -6.58 -12.54 18.87
CA LYS A 395 -7.57 -11.63 19.46
C LYS A 395 -7.33 -10.17 19.07
N GLY A 396 -6.07 -9.82 18.77
CA GLY A 396 -5.63 -8.50 18.43
C GLY A 396 -4.11 -8.34 18.51
N GLY A 397 -3.66 -7.10 18.42
CA GLY A 397 -2.27 -6.69 18.58
C GLY A 397 -2.11 -5.19 18.40
N VAL A 398 -0.98 -4.66 18.80
CA VAL A 398 -0.54 -3.29 18.51
C VAL A 398 0.22 -3.32 17.19
N ARG A 399 -0.27 -2.60 16.19
CA ARG A 399 0.41 -2.42 14.90
C ARG A 399 1.41 -1.27 14.99
N VAL A 400 2.64 -1.54 14.60
CA VAL A 400 3.77 -0.62 14.56
C VAL A 400 4.19 -0.50 13.10
N SER A 401 4.06 0.68 12.51
CA SER A 401 4.32 0.92 11.10
C SER A 401 5.06 2.25 10.88
N PRO A 402 6.39 2.28 11.12
CA PRO A 402 7.22 3.40 10.70
C PRO A 402 7.34 3.46 9.17
N LEU A 403 8.08 4.43 8.64
CA LEU A 403 8.39 4.60 7.23
C LEU A 403 9.88 4.94 7.05
N HIS A 404 10.34 4.93 5.81
CA HIS A 404 11.70 5.29 5.42
C HIS A 404 12.16 6.70 5.83
N VAL A 405 11.27 7.56 6.31
CA VAL A 405 11.63 8.88 6.88
C VAL A 405 12.22 8.80 8.29
N HIS A 406 12.06 7.65 8.96
CA HIS A 406 12.57 7.44 10.31
C HIS A 406 14.04 7.02 10.30
N THR A 407 14.69 7.26 11.44
CA THR A 407 16.10 6.96 11.65
C THR A 407 16.29 5.68 12.48
N PRO A 408 17.48 5.07 12.49
CA PRO A 408 17.80 4.01 13.44
C PRO A 408 17.58 4.41 14.91
N GLU A 409 17.85 5.68 15.26
CA GLU A 409 17.66 6.21 16.61
C GLU A 409 16.18 6.30 17.00
N ASP A 410 15.28 6.55 16.03
CA ASP A 410 13.83 6.48 16.25
C ASP A 410 13.40 5.06 16.61
N MET A 411 13.99 4.04 15.97
CA MET A 411 13.76 2.62 16.31
C MET A 411 14.27 2.31 17.71
N ASP A 412 15.46 2.80 18.06
CA ASP A 412 16.05 2.61 19.39
C ASP A 412 15.19 3.25 20.49
N ALA A 413 14.68 4.46 20.26
CA ALA A 413 13.76 5.13 21.17
C ALA A 413 12.49 4.31 21.39
N PHE A 414 11.91 3.78 20.33
CA PHE A 414 10.74 2.90 20.40
C PHE A 414 11.02 1.63 21.21
N LEU A 415 12.16 0.98 21.00
CA LEU A 415 12.55 -0.23 21.73
C LEU A 415 12.73 0.03 23.24
N ARG A 416 13.35 1.16 23.63
CA ARG A 416 13.47 1.56 25.05
C ARG A 416 12.11 1.78 25.69
N ILE A 417 11.22 2.51 25.02
CA ILE A 417 9.86 2.77 25.49
C ILE A 417 9.07 1.46 25.63
N THR A 418 9.21 0.54 24.67
CA THR A 418 8.56 -0.77 24.72
C THR A 418 9.06 -1.59 25.92
N ALA A 419 10.36 -1.57 26.17
CA ALA A 419 10.94 -2.24 27.34
C ALA A 419 10.42 -1.66 28.67
N GLU A 420 10.35 -0.32 28.80
CA GLU A 420 9.79 0.36 29.97
C GLU A 420 8.32 -0.03 30.22
N ILE A 421 7.49 -0.10 29.14
CA ILE A 421 6.09 -0.52 29.28
C ILE A 421 6.02 -1.98 29.74
N ALA A 422 6.87 -2.87 29.18
CA ALA A 422 6.90 -4.27 29.55
C ALA A 422 7.40 -4.53 30.98
N GLU A 423 8.35 -3.72 31.46
CA GLU A 423 8.87 -3.78 32.84
C GLU A 423 7.84 -3.31 33.87
N ALA A 424 6.97 -2.35 33.50
CA ALA A 424 5.95 -1.80 34.39
C ALA A 424 4.74 -2.73 34.62
N LEU A 425 4.65 -3.86 33.92
CA LEU A 425 3.66 -4.91 34.09
C LEU A 425 4.11 -5.98 35.09
#